data_ffa36f78cfb5f81aa64387a52ec32417
#
_entry.id   ffa36f78cfb5f81aa64387a52ec32417
#
_cell.length_a   1.000
_cell.length_b   1.000
_cell.length_c   1.000
_cell.angle_alpha   90.00
_cell.angle_beta   90.00
_cell.angle_gamma   90.00
#
_symmetry.space_group_name_H-M   'P 1'
#
loop_
_entity.id
_entity.type
_entity.pdbx_description
1 polymer ?
#
loop_
_entity_poly.entity_id
_entity_poly.type
_entity_poly.pdbx_seq_one_letter_code
_entity_poly.pdbx_strand_id
1 'polypeptide(L)'
;YDEGGQLTEAVRRKPYSVVLFDEIEKAHPDVFNILLQVLDDGRITDSQGRTVDFKNTIIILTSNIGSSYLLEGIDENGNIRPESETLVMNDLRSHFRPEFLNRLDEIIMFKPLTRDNIGKIIDLILKDINKRLADRDISIRLTDEAKHFITEHGYDPMYGARPLKRYVQKYLSLIHISEPTRPEPIS
;
A
#
# COMPACT_ATOMS: atom_id res chain seq x y z
N TYR A 1 -10.72 21.66 -13.70
CA TYR A 1 -10.86 20.27 -13.26
C TYR A 1 -11.49 20.28 -11.87
N ASP A 2 -12.70 19.74 -11.78
CA ASP A 2 -13.50 19.77 -10.53
C ASP A 2 -13.19 18.55 -9.64
N GLU A 3 -11.91 18.38 -9.28
CA GLU A 3 -11.51 17.29 -8.37
C GLU A 3 -12.11 17.48 -6.96
N GLY A 4 -12.27 18.73 -6.53
CA GLY A 4 -12.97 19.05 -5.27
C GLY A 4 -14.44 18.68 -5.31
N GLY A 5 -15.09 18.77 -6.46
CA GLY A 5 -16.48 18.39 -6.65
C GLY A 5 -16.74 16.88 -6.55
N GLN A 6 -15.81 16.06 -7.04
CA GLN A 6 -15.94 14.60 -6.93
C GLN A 6 -15.79 14.11 -5.49
N LEU A 7 -14.83 14.64 -4.74
CA LEU A 7 -14.62 14.31 -3.33
C LEU A 7 -15.82 14.71 -2.49
N THR A 8 -16.27 15.97 -2.62
CA THR A 8 -17.41 16.49 -1.86
C THR A 8 -18.68 15.72 -2.15
N GLU A 9 -18.95 15.38 -3.42
CA GLU A 9 -20.09 14.57 -3.80
C GLU A 9 -20.02 13.14 -3.23
N ALA A 10 -18.85 12.52 -3.25
CA ALA A 10 -18.66 11.18 -2.68
C ALA A 10 -18.93 11.15 -1.17
N VAL A 11 -18.41 12.12 -0.43
CA VAL A 11 -18.61 12.22 1.04
C VAL A 11 -20.05 12.64 1.35
N ARG A 12 -20.67 13.51 0.56
CA ARG A 12 -22.07 13.89 0.74
C ARG A 12 -23.00 12.67 0.63
N ARG A 13 -22.71 11.77 -0.29
CA ARG A 13 -23.48 10.51 -0.46
C ARG A 13 -23.21 9.48 0.63
N LYS A 14 -21.97 9.45 1.12
CA LYS A 14 -21.53 8.49 2.15
C LYS A 14 -20.73 9.21 3.23
N PRO A 15 -21.42 9.87 4.19
CA PRO A 15 -20.75 10.69 5.20
C PRO A 15 -19.87 9.88 6.17
N TYR A 16 -20.15 8.60 6.36
CA TYR A 16 -19.32 7.67 7.15
C TYR A 16 -18.43 6.89 6.21
N SER A 17 -17.30 7.48 5.83
CA SER A 17 -16.38 6.88 4.86
C SER A 17 -14.91 7.06 5.26
N VAL A 18 -14.06 6.22 4.67
CA VAL A 18 -12.62 6.38 4.71
C VAL A 18 -12.19 7.01 3.39
N VAL A 19 -11.51 8.14 3.47
CA VAL A 19 -10.98 8.87 2.33
C VAL A 19 -9.47 8.69 2.29
N LEU A 20 -8.96 8.10 1.21
CA LEU A 20 -7.54 7.87 1.01
C LEU A 20 -6.98 8.85 -0.03
N PHE A 21 -5.98 9.61 0.38
CA PHE A 21 -5.12 10.41 -0.50
C PHE A 21 -3.79 9.68 -0.66
N ASP A 22 -3.62 9.00 -1.77
CA ASP A 22 -2.40 8.24 -2.04
C ASP A 22 -1.34 9.14 -2.68
N GLU A 23 -0.09 9.00 -2.22
CA GLU A 23 1.06 9.79 -2.70
C GLU A 23 0.83 11.30 -2.62
N ILE A 24 0.47 11.79 -1.42
CA ILE A 24 0.06 13.18 -1.19
C ILE A 24 1.12 14.20 -1.62
N GLU A 25 2.41 13.84 -1.59
CA GLU A 25 3.50 14.69 -2.06
C GLU A 25 3.42 15.07 -3.54
N LYS A 26 2.66 14.29 -4.32
CA LYS A 26 2.44 14.54 -5.76
C LYS A 26 1.20 15.39 -6.05
N ALA A 27 0.43 15.73 -5.01
CA ALA A 27 -0.80 16.49 -5.17
C ALA A 27 -0.52 17.94 -5.57
N HIS A 28 -1.47 18.52 -6.32
CA HIS A 28 -1.43 19.96 -6.61
C HIS A 28 -1.54 20.76 -5.31
N PRO A 29 -0.88 21.93 -5.21
CA PRO A 29 -0.93 22.80 -4.01
C PRO A 29 -2.34 23.12 -3.53
N ASP A 30 -3.32 23.25 -4.42
CA ASP A 30 -4.71 23.53 -4.07
C ASP A 30 -5.36 22.40 -3.25
N VAL A 31 -4.91 21.16 -3.42
CA VAL A 31 -5.37 20.01 -2.63
C VAL A 31 -5.02 20.19 -1.15
N PHE A 32 -3.84 20.75 -0.85
CA PHE A 32 -3.44 21.06 0.53
C PHE A 32 -4.32 22.12 1.18
N ASN A 33 -4.77 23.14 0.42
CA ASN A 33 -5.68 24.16 0.92
C ASN A 33 -7.04 23.53 1.27
N ILE A 34 -7.54 22.64 0.45
CA ILE A 34 -8.78 21.88 0.70
C ILE A 34 -8.62 21.01 1.94
N LEU A 35 -7.51 20.27 2.05
CA LEU A 35 -7.23 19.43 3.21
C LEU A 35 -7.12 20.24 4.50
N LEU A 36 -6.44 21.39 4.49
CA LEU A 36 -6.37 22.27 5.64
C LEU A 36 -7.76 22.74 6.08
N GLN A 37 -8.63 23.10 5.14
CA GLN A 37 -10.01 23.48 5.46
C GLN A 37 -10.78 22.32 6.10
N VAL A 38 -10.63 21.09 5.57
CA VAL A 38 -11.25 19.89 6.16
C VAL A 38 -10.73 19.63 7.56
N LEU A 39 -9.40 19.69 7.75
CA LEU A 39 -8.76 19.39 9.04
C LEU A 39 -9.08 20.47 10.09
N ASP A 40 -9.26 21.72 9.70
CA ASP A 40 -9.58 22.81 10.59
C ASP A 40 -11.07 22.90 10.92
N ASP A 41 -11.92 22.91 9.89
CA ASP A 41 -13.35 23.19 10.01
C ASP A 41 -14.21 21.93 10.02
N GLY A 42 -13.65 20.79 9.61
CA GLY A 42 -14.39 19.52 9.43
C GLY A 42 -15.42 19.58 8.31
N ARG A 43 -15.34 20.56 7.42
CA ARG A 43 -16.28 20.78 6.30
C ARG A 43 -15.64 21.54 5.16
N ILE A 44 -16.21 21.34 3.95
CA ILE A 44 -15.84 22.10 2.75
C ILE A 44 -17.11 22.71 2.17
N THR A 45 -17.01 23.93 1.65
CA THR A 45 -18.05 24.52 0.81
C THR A 45 -17.64 24.38 -0.64
N ASP A 46 -18.47 23.71 -1.46
CA ASP A 46 -18.21 23.54 -2.87
C ASP A 46 -18.43 24.82 -3.70
N SER A 47 -18.08 24.75 -4.97
CA SER A 47 -18.23 25.89 -5.90
C SER A 47 -19.68 26.35 -6.13
N GLN A 48 -20.65 25.53 -5.70
CA GLN A 48 -22.08 25.82 -5.76
C GLN A 48 -22.63 26.35 -4.42
N GLY A 49 -21.76 26.62 -3.44
CA GLY A 49 -22.12 27.12 -2.13
C GLY A 49 -22.70 26.05 -1.17
N ARG A 50 -22.61 24.77 -1.53
CA ARG A 50 -23.09 23.68 -0.69
C ARG A 50 -21.99 23.26 0.28
N THR A 51 -22.32 23.15 1.55
CA THR A 51 -21.39 22.68 2.58
C THR A 51 -21.49 21.16 2.74
N VAL A 52 -20.33 20.49 2.73
CA VAL A 52 -20.21 19.07 2.95
C VAL A 52 -19.44 18.81 4.24
N ASP A 53 -20.03 18.00 5.13
CA ASP A 53 -19.48 17.67 6.44
C ASP A 53 -18.56 16.44 6.33
N PHE A 54 -17.32 16.59 6.83
CA PHE A 54 -16.28 15.55 6.88
C PHE A 54 -16.04 15.01 8.29
N LYS A 55 -16.79 15.46 9.30
CA LYS A 55 -16.53 15.11 10.72
C LYS A 55 -16.68 13.62 11.02
N ASN A 56 -17.43 12.90 10.20
CA ASN A 56 -17.64 11.46 10.34
C ASN A 56 -16.76 10.65 9.38
N THR A 57 -15.76 11.25 8.74
CA THR A 57 -14.81 10.58 7.85
C THR A 57 -13.50 10.29 8.57
N ILE A 58 -12.83 9.24 8.13
CA ILE A 58 -11.41 8.99 8.44
C ILE A 58 -10.61 9.38 7.21
N ILE A 59 -9.65 10.26 7.38
CA ILE A 59 -8.77 10.71 6.30
C ILE A 59 -7.42 10.04 6.47
N ILE A 60 -6.99 9.32 5.44
CA ILE A 60 -5.70 8.64 5.39
C ILE A 60 -4.88 9.27 4.27
N LEU A 61 -3.66 9.67 4.57
CA LEU A 61 -2.70 10.22 3.62
C LEU A 61 -1.51 9.28 3.55
N THR A 62 -1.08 8.90 2.34
CA THR A 62 0.15 8.12 2.17
C THR A 62 1.22 8.97 1.52
N SER A 63 2.48 8.69 1.84
CA SER A 63 3.64 9.37 1.25
C SER A 63 4.86 8.46 1.25
N ASN A 64 5.75 8.68 0.28
CA ASN A 64 7.07 8.06 0.21
C ASN A 64 8.20 8.97 0.71
N ILE A 65 7.87 10.15 1.25
CA ILE A 65 8.86 11.07 1.81
C ILE A 65 9.61 10.39 2.97
N GLY A 66 10.93 10.50 2.96
CA GLY A 66 11.78 9.92 3.99
C GLY A 66 11.98 8.41 3.90
N SER A 67 11.48 7.73 2.86
CA SER A 67 11.57 6.28 2.72
C SER A 67 13.00 5.74 2.70
N SER A 68 13.98 6.48 2.15
CA SER A 68 15.40 6.11 2.17
C SER A 68 15.96 5.99 3.59
N TYR A 69 15.60 6.93 4.48
CA TYR A 69 16.01 6.89 5.88
C TYR A 69 15.43 5.68 6.63
N LEU A 70 14.21 5.25 6.25
CA LEU A 70 13.60 4.06 6.84
C LEU A 70 14.26 2.78 6.33
N LEU A 71 14.66 2.73 5.05
CA LEU A 71 15.35 1.56 4.49
C LEU A 71 16.72 1.32 5.12
N GLU A 72 17.46 2.39 5.39
CA GLU A 72 18.82 2.33 5.96
C GLU A 72 18.81 2.30 7.49
N GLY A 73 17.71 2.69 8.11
CA GLY A 73 17.60 2.96 9.53
C GLY A 73 16.96 1.87 10.37
N ILE A 74 16.98 0.61 9.92
CA ILE A 74 16.46 -0.53 10.69
C ILE A 74 17.57 -1.12 11.55
N ASP A 75 17.28 -1.40 12.83
CA ASP A 75 18.17 -2.09 13.74
C ASP A 75 18.13 -3.62 13.55
N GLU A 76 18.98 -4.33 14.28
CA GLU A 76 19.08 -5.79 14.23
C GLU A 76 17.76 -6.50 14.64
N ASN A 77 16.89 -5.81 15.37
CA ASN A 77 15.59 -6.31 15.82
C ASN A 77 14.44 -5.97 14.84
N GLY A 78 14.76 -5.31 13.73
CA GLY A 78 13.76 -4.87 12.74
C GLY A 78 12.97 -3.63 13.17
N ASN A 79 13.46 -2.84 14.12
CA ASN A 79 12.86 -1.58 14.54
C ASN A 79 13.52 -0.40 13.85
N ILE A 80 12.75 0.67 13.65
CA ILE A 80 13.28 1.93 13.12
C ILE A 80 14.11 2.60 14.22
N ARG A 81 15.34 2.97 13.89
CA ARG A 81 16.21 3.70 14.82
C ARG A 81 15.69 5.11 15.08
N PRO A 82 15.77 5.64 16.31
CA PRO A 82 15.30 6.99 16.63
C PRO A 82 15.90 8.10 15.77
N GLU A 83 17.16 7.95 15.37
CA GLU A 83 17.85 8.89 14.48
C GLU A 83 17.17 8.93 13.10
N SER A 84 16.75 7.77 12.60
CA SER A 84 16.08 7.65 11.31
C SER A 84 14.66 8.24 11.36
N GLU A 85 13.93 8.03 12.45
CA GLU A 85 12.65 8.72 12.66
C GLU A 85 12.81 10.24 12.62
N THR A 86 13.86 10.77 13.28
CA THR A 86 14.15 12.21 13.27
C THR A 86 14.42 12.71 11.86
N LEU A 87 15.20 11.96 11.06
CA LEU A 87 15.50 12.34 9.67
C LEU A 87 14.23 12.33 8.81
N VAL A 88 13.37 11.34 8.96
CA VAL A 88 12.07 11.30 8.27
C VAL A 88 11.19 12.48 8.64
N MET A 89 11.11 12.80 9.93
CA MET A 89 10.32 13.95 10.40
C MET A 89 10.88 15.29 9.89
N ASN A 90 12.19 15.42 9.79
CA ASN A 90 12.81 16.61 9.20
C ASN A 90 12.51 16.71 7.70
N ASP A 91 12.54 15.61 7.00
CA ASP A 91 12.20 15.55 5.56
C ASP A 91 10.71 15.91 5.33
N LEU A 92 9.81 15.41 6.15
CA LEU A 92 8.39 15.80 6.13
C LEU A 92 8.20 17.30 6.35
N ARG A 93 8.92 17.88 7.32
CA ARG A 93 8.85 19.34 7.61
C ARG A 93 9.40 20.19 6.48
N SER A 94 10.29 19.66 5.65
CA SER A 94 10.79 20.37 4.48
C SER A 94 9.80 20.36 3.31
N HIS A 95 8.93 19.37 3.22
CA HIS A 95 7.96 19.21 2.14
C HIS A 95 6.56 19.75 2.47
N PHE A 96 6.16 19.67 3.73
CA PHE A 96 4.84 20.09 4.18
C PHE A 96 4.92 21.26 5.15
N ARG A 97 3.97 22.18 5.03
CA ARG A 97 3.86 23.31 5.95
C ARG A 97 3.61 22.83 7.38
N PRO A 98 4.18 23.48 8.40
CA PRO A 98 3.98 23.12 9.80
C PRO A 98 2.51 23.07 10.22
N GLU A 99 1.70 24.01 9.73
CA GLU A 99 0.26 24.04 9.99
C GLU A 99 -0.45 22.76 9.51
N PHE A 100 -0.04 22.19 8.38
CA PHE A 100 -0.59 20.93 7.87
C PHE A 100 -0.20 19.75 8.76
N LEU A 101 1.10 19.61 9.06
CA LEU A 101 1.59 18.49 9.89
C LEU A 101 1.02 18.55 11.31
N ASN A 102 0.82 19.72 11.88
CA ASN A 102 0.25 19.90 13.22
C ASN A 102 -1.24 19.54 13.31
N ARG A 103 -1.94 19.43 12.19
CA ARG A 103 -3.36 19.00 12.14
C ARG A 103 -3.55 17.52 11.98
N LEU A 104 -2.49 16.76 11.69
CA LEU A 104 -2.54 15.31 11.64
C LEU A 104 -2.63 14.77 13.06
N ASP A 105 -3.56 13.84 13.29
CA ASP A 105 -3.73 13.18 14.58
C ASP A 105 -2.57 12.23 14.87
N GLU A 106 -2.09 11.53 13.83
CA GLU A 106 -1.03 10.54 13.93
C GLU A 106 -0.21 10.43 12.65
N ILE A 107 1.10 10.24 12.80
CA ILE A 107 2.03 9.93 11.71
C ILE A 107 2.59 8.54 11.96
N ILE A 108 2.28 7.60 11.05
CA ILE A 108 2.68 6.21 11.13
C ILE A 108 3.81 5.95 10.13
N MET A 109 4.94 5.47 10.62
CA MET A 109 6.07 5.06 9.78
C MET A 109 6.01 3.56 9.52
N PHE A 110 5.87 3.18 8.24
CA PHE A 110 5.89 1.77 7.85
C PHE A 110 7.33 1.27 7.76
N LYS A 111 7.57 0.13 8.40
CA LYS A 111 8.85 -0.56 8.31
C LYS A 111 9.05 -1.20 6.94
N PRO A 112 10.29 -1.31 6.44
CA PRO A 112 10.61 -2.14 5.30
C PRO A 112 10.14 -3.58 5.53
N LEU A 113 9.77 -4.26 4.44
CA LEU A 113 9.35 -5.67 4.50
C LEU A 113 10.56 -6.56 4.78
N THR A 114 10.42 -7.47 5.74
CA THR A 114 11.39 -8.53 6.00
C THR A 114 11.20 -9.71 5.04
N ARG A 115 12.19 -10.59 4.91
CA ARG A 115 12.07 -11.84 4.13
C ARG A 115 10.87 -12.68 4.58
N ASP A 116 10.63 -12.73 5.87
CA ASP A 116 9.48 -13.43 6.47
C ASP A 116 8.15 -12.82 6.01
N ASN A 117 8.05 -11.49 5.97
CA ASN A 117 6.88 -10.79 5.46
C ASN A 117 6.65 -11.12 3.98
N ILE A 118 7.73 -11.13 3.18
CA ILE A 118 7.67 -11.47 1.76
C ILE A 118 7.17 -12.90 1.57
N GLY A 119 7.67 -13.86 2.36
CA GLY A 119 7.19 -15.23 2.36
C GLY A 119 5.67 -15.34 2.61
N LYS A 120 5.16 -14.60 3.59
CA LYS A 120 3.72 -14.52 3.89
C LYS A 120 2.92 -13.89 2.75
N ILE A 121 3.48 -12.87 2.10
CA ILE A 121 2.85 -12.23 0.92
C ILE A 121 2.76 -13.23 -0.25
N ILE A 122 3.80 -14.02 -0.49
CA ILE A 122 3.78 -15.08 -1.50
C ILE A 122 2.67 -16.08 -1.21
N ASP A 123 2.49 -16.51 0.04
CA ASP A 123 1.42 -17.42 0.44
C ASP A 123 0.02 -16.83 0.16
N LEU A 124 -0.16 -15.54 0.43
CA LEU A 124 -1.41 -14.84 0.12
C LEU A 124 -1.67 -14.76 -1.38
N ILE A 125 -0.64 -14.48 -2.19
CA ILE A 125 -0.74 -14.46 -3.65
C ILE A 125 -1.14 -15.84 -4.18
N LEU A 126 -0.51 -16.91 -3.67
CA LEU A 126 -0.85 -18.28 -4.05
C LEU A 126 -2.28 -18.65 -3.66
N LYS A 127 -2.71 -18.23 -2.47
CA LYS A 127 -4.10 -18.44 -2.03
C LYS A 127 -5.10 -17.77 -2.98
N ASP A 128 -4.82 -16.55 -3.41
CA ASP A 128 -5.68 -15.83 -4.37
C ASP A 128 -5.69 -16.53 -5.75
N ILE A 129 -4.52 -16.99 -6.23
CA ILE A 129 -4.42 -17.74 -7.48
C ILE A 129 -5.19 -19.06 -7.39
N ASN A 130 -4.99 -19.84 -6.32
CA ASN A 130 -5.68 -21.12 -6.12
C ASN A 130 -7.21 -20.94 -6.03
N LYS A 131 -7.67 -19.86 -5.41
CA LYS A 131 -9.10 -19.54 -5.38
C LYS A 131 -9.68 -19.35 -6.79
N ARG A 132 -8.92 -18.75 -7.70
CA ARG A 132 -9.34 -18.56 -9.11
C ARG A 132 -9.26 -19.83 -9.94
N LEU A 133 -8.40 -20.77 -9.55
CA LEU A 133 -8.21 -22.04 -10.24
C LEU A 133 -9.13 -23.14 -9.71
N ALA A 134 -9.79 -22.92 -8.59
CA ALA A 134 -10.66 -23.92 -7.94
C ALA A 134 -11.76 -24.46 -8.87
N ASP A 135 -12.34 -23.61 -9.71
CA ASP A 135 -13.37 -24.00 -10.69
C ASP A 135 -12.84 -24.95 -11.79
N ARG A 136 -11.53 -25.12 -11.86
CA ARG A 136 -10.84 -25.99 -12.83
C ARG A 136 -10.20 -27.22 -12.21
N ASP A 137 -10.45 -27.47 -10.92
CA ASP A 137 -9.82 -28.53 -10.13
C ASP A 137 -8.28 -28.52 -10.16
N ILE A 138 -7.70 -27.32 -10.32
CA ILE A 138 -6.26 -27.11 -10.34
C ILE A 138 -5.84 -26.43 -9.05
N SER A 139 -4.77 -26.92 -8.41
CA SER A 139 -4.11 -26.28 -7.28
C SER A 139 -2.61 -26.16 -7.52
N ILE A 140 -2.05 -25.05 -7.07
CA ILE A 140 -0.62 -24.77 -7.17
C ILE A 140 -0.04 -24.74 -5.76
N ARG A 141 1.10 -25.44 -5.59
CA ARG A 141 1.93 -25.39 -4.38
C ARG A 141 3.35 -25.02 -4.78
N LEU A 142 4.01 -24.21 -3.96
CA LEU A 142 5.43 -23.92 -4.10
C LEU A 142 6.20 -24.78 -3.10
N THR A 143 7.33 -25.34 -3.55
CA THR A 143 8.32 -25.93 -2.65
C THR A 143 9.01 -24.81 -1.87
N ASP A 144 9.69 -25.17 -0.76
CA ASP A 144 10.43 -24.19 0.03
C ASP A 144 11.56 -23.55 -0.78
N GLU A 145 12.21 -24.31 -1.66
CA GLU A 145 13.25 -23.80 -2.57
C GLU A 145 12.68 -22.81 -3.57
N ALA A 146 11.51 -23.09 -4.16
CA ALA A 146 10.83 -22.20 -5.09
C ALA A 146 10.38 -20.90 -4.40
N LYS A 147 9.88 -21.02 -3.17
CA LYS A 147 9.48 -19.87 -2.35
C LYS A 147 10.70 -19.01 -1.98
N HIS A 148 11.81 -19.64 -1.60
CA HIS A 148 13.06 -18.94 -1.32
C HIS A 148 13.58 -18.22 -2.57
N PHE A 149 13.58 -18.87 -3.71
CA PHE A 149 13.99 -18.26 -4.98
C PHE A 149 13.16 -17.04 -5.34
N ILE A 150 11.84 -17.12 -5.20
CA ILE A 150 10.94 -15.99 -5.45
C ILE A 150 11.20 -14.86 -4.44
N THR A 151 11.47 -15.17 -3.18
CA THR A 151 11.79 -14.19 -2.14
C THR A 151 13.06 -13.42 -2.48
N GLU A 152 14.09 -14.10 -2.96
CA GLU A 152 15.38 -13.48 -3.30
C GLU A 152 15.31 -12.64 -4.59
N HIS A 153 14.51 -13.03 -5.58
CA HIS A 153 14.52 -12.41 -6.90
C HIS A 153 13.28 -11.53 -7.18
N GLY A 154 12.21 -11.73 -6.45
CA GLY A 154 10.94 -11.01 -6.64
C GLY A 154 10.78 -9.77 -5.76
N TYR A 155 11.71 -9.53 -4.84
CA TYR A 155 11.71 -8.37 -3.98
C TYR A 155 12.71 -7.33 -4.48
N ASP A 156 12.26 -6.09 -4.57
CA ASP A 156 13.09 -4.93 -4.86
C ASP A 156 13.01 -3.95 -3.69
N PRO A 157 14.13 -3.56 -3.06
CA PRO A 157 14.12 -2.60 -1.94
C PRO A 157 13.41 -1.28 -2.28
N MET A 158 13.49 -0.84 -3.54
CA MET A 158 12.87 0.41 -3.99
C MET A 158 11.36 0.27 -4.26
N TYR A 159 10.94 -0.85 -4.88
CA TYR A 159 9.53 -1.08 -5.26
C TYR A 159 8.77 -1.99 -4.30
N GLY A 160 9.45 -2.54 -3.30
CA GLY A 160 8.87 -3.40 -2.28
C GLY A 160 8.32 -4.71 -2.83
N ALA A 161 7.11 -5.07 -2.39
CA ALA A 161 6.43 -6.30 -2.80
C ALA A 161 5.55 -6.15 -4.07
N ARG A 162 5.43 -4.96 -4.64
CA ARG A 162 4.61 -4.72 -5.85
C ARG A 162 4.99 -5.63 -7.02
N PRO A 163 6.28 -5.88 -7.32
CA PRO A 163 6.68 -6.78 -8.39
C PRO A 163 6.36 -8.26 -8.14
N LEU A 164 6.19 -8.67 -6.87
CA LEU A 164 6.05 -10.07 -6.45
C LEU A 164 4.90 -10.78 -7.15
N LYS A 165 3.73 -10.18 -7.24
CA LYS A 165 2.57 -10.78 -7.90
C LYS A 165 2.85 -11.07 -9.37
N ARG A 166 3.44 -10.11 -10.07
CA ARG A 166 3.81 -10.25 -11.48
C ARG A 166 4.91 -11.28 -11.67
N TYR A 167 5.87 -11.30 -10.75
CA TYR A 167 6.98 -12.25 -10.76
C TYR A 167 6.47 -13.68 -10.57
N VAL A 168 5.64 -13.94 -9.57
CA VAL A 168 4.99 -15.24 -9.34
C VAL A 168 4.19 -15.68 -10.57
N GLN A 169 3.38 -14.80 -11.14
CA GLN A 169 2.60 -15.10 -12.35
C GLN A 169 3.49 -15.45 -13.54
N LYS A 170 4.60 -14.72 -13.74
CA LYS A 170 5.57 -15.01 -14.81
C LYS A 170 6.18 -16.39 -14.64
N TYR A 171 6.62 -16.75 -13.44
CA TYR A 171 7.21 -18.07 -13.19
C TYR A 171 6.20 -19.18 -13.34
N LEU A 172 4.97 -19.00 -12.89
CA LEU A 172 3.90 -19.97 -13.07
C LEU A 172 3.56 -20.19 -14.55
N SER A 173 3.66 -19.17 -15.40
CA SER A 173 3.42 -19.31 -16.85
C SER A 173 4.52 -20.09 -17.58
N LEU A 174 5.71 -20.24 -16.97
CA LEU A 174 6.84 -20.98 -17.52
C LEU A 174 6.86 -22.45 -17.09
N ILE A 175 5.97 -22.87 -16.19
CA ILE A 175 5.86 -24.25 -15.76
C ILE A 175 5.23 -25.06 -16.89
N HIS A 176 5.98 -26.02 -17.46
CA HIS A 176 5.41 -27.07 -18.28
C HIS A 176 4.54 -27.96 -17.38
N ILE A 177 3.25 -27.97 -17.61
CA ILE A 177 2.34 -28.93 -16.99
C ILE A 177 2.67 -30.28 -17.63
N SER A 178 3.49 -31.09 -16.96
CA SER A 178 3.58 -32.51 -17.30
C SER A 178 2.24 -33.12 -16.91
N GLU A 179 1.56 -33.75 -17.87
CA GLU A 179 0.33 -34.48 -17.60
C GLU A 179 0.59 -35.49 -16.46
N PRO A 180 -0.33 -35.61 -15.50
CA PRO A 180 -0.22 -36.66 -14.49
C PRO A 180 -0.20 -37.99 -15.23
N THR A 181 0.90 -38.74 -15.12
CA THR A 181 0.99 -40.10 -15.58
C THR A 181 -0.16 -40.89 -14.94
N ARG A 182 -1.14 -41.32 -15.76
CA ARG A 182 -2.17 -42.24 -15.30
C ARG A 182 -1.45 -43.46 -14.73
N PRO A 183 -1.75 -43.94 -13.52
CA PRO A 183 -1.25 -45.22 -13.05
C PRO A 183 -1.73 -46.26 -14.04
N GLU A 184 -0.80 -47.07 -14.60
CA GLU A 184 -1.16 -48.21 -15.43
C GLU A 184 -2.07 -49.16 -14.63
N PRO A 185 -3.15 -49.67 -15.22
CA PRO A 185 -3.97 -50.65 -14.54
C PRO A 185 -3.12 -51.87 -14.27
N ILE A 186 -3.02 -52.29 -13.02
CA ILE A 186 -2.41 -53.53 -12.60
C ILE A 186 -3.26 -54.66 -13.18
N SER A 187 -2.69 -55.41 -14.12
CA SER A 187 -3.25 -56.64 -14.68
C SER A 187 -3.12 -57.79 -13.70
#